data_5176df5957a657f42a3bb32fe0c59493
#
_entry.id   5176df5957a657f42a3bb32fe0c59493
#
_cell.length_a   1.000
_cell.length_b   1.000
_cell.length_c   1.000
_cell.angle_alpha   90.00
_cell.angle_beta   90.00
_cell.angle_gamma   90.00
#
_symmetry.space_group_name_H-M   'P 1'
#
loop_
_entity.id
_entity.type
_entity.pdbx_description
1 polymer ?
#
loop_
_entity_poly.entity_id
_entity_poly.type
_entity_poly.pdbx_seq_one_letter_code
_entity_poly.pdbx_strand_id
1 'polypeptide(L)'
;TLPIEFLVPNRNQPRKIFNDDSINELANSIREKGVLLPILVRPLKEKSEYQIIAGERRWRASQIAGLNDVPVVIKKLDENEVLEIGLIENMQRENLTAIEEALGFERLQKDYNYTQENLSRILSKSRAYVANALRLLSLPHKVQSLLQEGELSVGHARALIVLKDPLSVAKYAIKKRMSVR
;
A
#
# COMPACT_ATOMS: atom_id res chain seq x y z
N THR A 1 -6.61 -26.21 3.08
CA THR A 1 -7.78 -25.53 2.48
C THR A 1 -8.81 -25.23 3.56
N LEU A 2 -9.64 -24.23 3.32
CA LEU A 2 -10.83 -23.92 4.12
C LEU A 2 -12.02 -23.68 3.19
N PRO A 3 -13.25 -23.99 3.63
CA PRO A 3 -14.46 -23.59 2.94
C PRO A 3 -14.50 -22.06 2.77
N ILE A 4 -14.83 -21.60 1.56
CA ILE A 4 -14.80 -20.19 1.20
C ILE A 4 -15.79 -19.35 2.02
N GLU A 5 -16.87 -19.96 2.50
CA GLU A 5 -17.90 -19.34 3.35
C GLU A 5 -17.40 -18.95 4.74
N PHE A 6 -16.30 -19.59 5.23
CA PHE A 6 -15.71 -19.25 6.53
C PHE A 6 -14.76 -18.04 6.45
N LEU A 7 -14.47 -17.56 5.25
CA LEU A 7 -13.60 -16.40 5.06
C LEU A 7 -14.41 -15.11 5.02
N VAL A 8 -14.04 -14.17 5.88
CA VAL A 8 -14.67 -12.86 5.93
C VAL A 8 -13.65 -11.75 5.58
N PRO A 9 -14.06 -10.74 4.80
CA PRO A 9 -13.15 -9.65 4.44
C PRO A 9 -12.84 -8.78 5.65
N ASN A 10 -11.67 -8.14 5.62
CA ASN A 10 -11.30 -7.15 6.62
C ASN A 10 -12.02 -5.82 6.32
N ARG A 11 -12.89 -5.37 7.24
CA ARG A 11 -13.66 -4.12 7.12
C ARG A 11 -12.79 -2.85 7.02
N ASN A 12 -11.55 -2.91 7.50
CA ASN A 12 -10.61 -1.80 7.52
C ASN A 12 -9.68 -1.76 6.29
N GLN A 13 -9.93 -2.58 5.25
CA GLN A 13 -9.12 -2.53 4.03
C GLN A 13 -9.35 -1.23 3.25
N PRO A 14 -8.27 -0.54 2.83
CA PRO A 14 -8.37 0.74 2.12
C PRO A 14 -8.92 0.59 0.69
N ARG A 15 -8.89 -0.61 0.11
CA ARG A 15 -9.34 -0.84 -1.25
C ARG A 15 -10.84 -1.15 -1.30
N LYS A 16 -11.66 -0.11 -1.54
CA LYS A 16 -13.12 -0.24 -1.71
C LYS A 16 -13.55 -0.40 -3.17
N ILE A 17 -12.71 -0.01 -4.12
CA ILE A 17 -13.02 -0.07 -5.56
C ILE A 17 -12.18 -1.17 -6.19
N PHE A 18 -12.82 -2.18 -6.71
CA PHE A 18 -12.21 -3.25 -7.49
C PHE A 18 -12.68 -3.08 -8.95
N ASN A 19 -11.75 -3.20 -9.88
CA ASN A 19 -12.11 -3.27 -11.30
C ASN A 19 -12.67 -4.67 -11.57
N ASP A 20 -13.94 -4.74 -11.92
CA ASP A 20 -14.68 -5.99 -12.13
C ASP A 20 -14.06 -6.82 -13.27
N ASP A 21 -13.60 -6.19 -14.35
CA ASP A 21 -12.95 -6.88 -15.46
C ASP A 21 -11.71 -7.65 -14.99
N SER A 22 -10.87 -7.00 -14.18
CA SER A 22 -9.64 -7.63 -13.66
C SER A 22 -9.90 -8.74 -12.64
N ILE A 23 -11.06 -8.75 -11.98
CA ILE A 23 -11.47 -9.85 -11.09
C ILE A 23 -12.02 -11.01 -11.93
N ASN A 24 -12.77 -10.73 -12.99
CA ASN A 24 -13.30 -11.75 -13.89
C ASN A 24 -12.17 -12.50 -14.63
N GLU A 25 -11.15 -11.78 -15.11
CA GLU A 25 -9.95 -12.40 -15.68
C GLU A 25 -9.26 -13.33 -14.68
N LEU A 26 -9.11 -12.89 -13.43
CA LEU A 26 -8.54 -13.72 -12.38
C LEU A 26 -9.42 -14.93 -12.07
N ALA A 27 -10.75 -14.78 -12.08
CA ALA A 27 -11.69 -15.89 -11.87
C ALA A 27 -11.59 -16.94 -12.98
N ASN A 28 -11.41 -16.52 -14.23
CA ASN A 28 -11.18 -17.46 -15.35
C ASN A 28 -9.87 -18.24 -15.15
N SER A 29 -8.79 -17.56 -14.79
CA SER A 29 -7.51 -18.22 -14.48
C SER A 29 -7.64 -19.21 -13.31
N ILE A 30 -8.41 -18.85 -12.28
CA ILE A 30 -8.65 -19.72 -11.11
C ILE A 30 -9.49 -20.95 -11.48
N ARG A 31 -10.45 -20.85 -12.41
CA ARG A 31 -11.19 -22.03 -12.91
C ARG A 31 -10.29 -23.05 -13.60
N GLU A 32 -9.28 -22.56 -14.34
CA GLU A 32 -8.38 -23.42 -15.10
C GLU A 32 -7.26 -24.02 -14.23
N LYS A 33 -6.65 -23.21 -13.36
CA LYS A 33 -5.41 -23.55 -12.65
C LYS A 33 -5.56 -23.67 -11.14
N GLY A 34 -6.73 -23.37 -10.60
CA GLY A 34 -6.93 -23.24 -9.17
C GLY A 34 -6.26 -21.97 -8.59
N VAL A 35 -6.34 -21.84 -7.26
CA VAL A 35 -5.68 -20.76 -6.53
C VAL A 35 -4.23 -21.13 -6.25
N LEU A 36 -3.29 -20.62 -7.03
CA LEU A 36 -1.86 -20.96 -6.94
C LEU A 36 -1.18 -20.40 -5.69
N LEU A 37 -1.57 -19.21 -5.24
CA LEU A 37 -1.05 -18.57 -4.04
C LEU A 37 -2.11 -18.58 -2.95
N PRO A 38 -1.84 -19.11 -1.75
CA PRO A 38 -2.82 -19.19 -0.67
C PRO A 38 -3.25 -17.81 -0.17
N ILE A 39 -4.45 -17.74 0.39
CA ILE A 39 -5.00 -16.56 1.04
C ILE A 39 -4.50 -16.52 2.48
N LEU A 40 -3.95 -15.40 2.94
CA LEU A 40 -3.52 -15.24 4.31
C LEU A 40 -4.71 -14.85 5.18
N VAL A 41 -4.95 -15.64 6.24
CA VAL A 41 -6.09 -15.46 7.15
C VAL A 41 -5.68 -15.56 8.62
N ARG A 42 -6.48 -14.96 9.52
CA ARG A 42 -6.39 -15.20 10.96
C ARG A 42 -7.73 -15.72 11.51
N PRO A 43 -7.72 -16.58 12.53
CA PRO A 43 -8.96 -17.02 13.18
C PRO A 43 -9.58 -15.84 13.96
N LEU A 44 -10.92 -15.72 13.91
CA LEU A 44 -11.67 -14.82 14.78
C LEU A 44 -12.06 -15.57 16.06
N LYS A 45 -11.81 -14.96 17.24
CA LYS A 45 -11.92 -15.64 18.55
C LYS A 45 -13.32 -16.15 18.90
N GLU A 46 -14.37 -15.56 18.37
CA GLU A 46 -15.76 -15.84 18.78
C GLU A 46 -16.58 -16.63 17.74
N LYS A 47 -15.99 -16.94 16.59
CA LYS A 47 -16.68 -17.58 15.46
C LYS A 47 -15.76 -18.58 14.77
N SER A 48 -16.36 -19.59 14.12
CA SER A 48 -15.62 -20.47 13.20
C SER A 48 -15.26 -19.76 11.88
N GLU A 49 -15.00 -18.46 11.94
CA GLU A 49 -14.70 -17.59 10.81
C GLU A 49 -13.23 -17.19 10.80
N TYR A 50 -12.71 -16.93 9.61
CA TYR A 50 -11.35 -16.49 9.40
C TYR A 50 -11.33 -15.16 8.67
N GLN A 51 -10.71 -14.14 9.27
CA GLN A 51 -10.55 -12.84 8.65
C GLN A 51 -9.43 -12.86 7.62
N ILE A 52 -9.72 -12.39 6.41
CA ILE A 52 -8.74 -12.24 5.34
C ILE A 52 -7.81 -11.08 5.68
N ILE A 53 -6.49 -11.36 5.70
CA ILE A 53 -5.44 -10.36 5.92
C ILE A 53 -4.87 -9.90 4.58
N ALA A 54 -4.55 -10.85 3.69
CA ALA A 54 -4.08 -10.59 2.34
C ALA A 54 -4.66 -11.59 1.35
N GLY A 55 -4.94 -11.15 0.13
CA GLY A 55 -5.47 -11.99 -0.95
C GLY A 55 -6.98 -11.84 -1.19
N GLU A 56 -7.60 -10.71 -0.81
CA GLU A 56 -9.04 -10.47 -1.03
C GLU A 56 -9.46 -10.61 -2.50
N ARG A 57 -8.63 -10.17 -3.46
CA ARG A 57 -8.92 -10.36 -4.89
C ARG A 57 -9.04 -11.84 -5.27
N ARG A 58 -8.15 -12.70 -4.72
CA ARG A 58 -8.19 -14.14 -4.93
C ARG A 58 -9.46 -14.76 -4.33
N TRP A 59 -9.84 -14.34 -3.13
CA TRP A 59 -11.06 -14.77 -2.49
C TRP A 59 -12.30 -14.40 -3.32
N ARG A 60 -12.44 -13.14 -3.76
CA ARG A 60 -13.56 -12.69 -4.61
C ARG A 60 -13.59 -13.44 -5.94
N ALA A 61 -12.45 -13.58 -6.59
CA ALA A 61 -12.34 -14.31 -7.85
C ALA A 61 -12.67 -15.80 -7.67
N SER A 62 -12.34 -16.40 -6.53
CA SER A 62 -12.69 -17.79 -6.20
C SER A 62 -14.20 -17.98 -6.01
N GLN A 63 -14.88 -16.99 -5.43
CA GLN A 63 -16.35 -16.98 -5.34
C GLN A 63 -17.00 -16.94 -6.74
N ILE A 64 -16.52 -16.05 -7.61
CA ILE A 64 -16.99 -15.96 -9.01
C ILE A 64 -16.65 -17.24 -9.79
N ALA A 65 -15.51 -17.85 -9.49
CA ALA A 65 -15.11 -19.12 -10.10
C ALA A 65 -15.94 -20.33 -9.62
N GLY A 66 -16.72 -20.18 -8.53
CA GLY A 66 -17.56 -21.24 -7.97
C GLY A 66 -16.80 -22.29 -7.16
N LEU A 67 -15.64 -21.90 -6.56
CA LEU A 67 -14.90 -22.81 -5.71
C LEU A 67 -15.56 -22.95 -4.33
N ASN A 68 -15.67 -24.18 -3.81
CA ASN A 68 -16.14 -24.44 -2.45
C ASN A 68 -15.04 -24.24 -1.42
N ASP A 69 -13.80 -24.60 -1.76
CA ASP A 69 -12.63 -24.53 -0.89
C ASP A 69 -11.51 -23.73 -1.52
N VAL A 70 -10.75 -23.04 -0.69
CA VAL A 70 -9.58 -22.26 -1.14
C VAL A 70 -8.37 -22.57 -0.26
N PRO A 71 -7.15 -22.56 -0.83
CA PRO A 71 -5.93 -22.73 -0.05
C PRO A 71 -5.68 -21.49 0.82
N VAL A 72 -5.39 -21.72 2.10
CA VAL A 72 -5.15 -20.65 3.07
C VAL A 72 -3.87 -20.89 3.86
N VAL A 73 -3.26 -19.80 4.32
CA VAL A 73 -2.26 -19.80 5.38
C VAL A 73 -2.89 -19.16 6.60
N ILE A 74 -3.01 -19.93 7.67
CA ILE A 74 -3.57 -19.45 8.94
C ILE A 74 -2.44 -18.93 9.81
N LYS A 75 -2.51 -17.66 10.20
CA LYS A 75 -1.62 -17.06 11.19
C LYS A 75 -2.42 -16.50 12.36
N LYS A 76 -1.96 -16.76 13.58
CA LYS A 76 -2.50 -16.13 14.78
C LYS A 76 -1.82 -14.75 14.90
N LEU A 77 -2.53 -13.72 14.49
CA LEU A 77 -2.06 -12.34 14.48
C LEU A 77 -3.01 -11.49 15.31
N ASP A 78 -2.45 -10.53 16.04
CA ASP A 78 -3.26 -9.53 16.72
C ASP A 78 -3.73 -8.42 15.74
N GLU A 79 -4.51 -7.46 16.23
CA GLU A 79 -5.03 -6.41 15.36
C GLU A 79 -3.94 -5.48 14.83
N ASN A 80 -2.92 -5.18 15.65
CA ASN A 80 -1.80 -4.33 15.26
C ASN A 80 -0.96 -4.98 14.16
N GLU A 81 -0.65 -6.28 14.30
CA GLU A 81 0.06 -7.06 13.30
C GLU A 81 -0.71 -7.13 11.96
N VAL A 82 -2.05 -7.23 12.03
CA VAL A 82 -2.89 -7.20 10.81
C VAL A 82 -2.84 -5.85 10.12
N LEU A 83 -2.91 -4.75 10.89
CA LEU A 83 -2.82 -3.39 10.34
C LEU A 83 -1.43 -3.12 9.75
N GLU A 84 -0.38 -3.60 10.41
CA GLU A 84 1.00 -3.52 9.95
C GLU A 84 1.19 -4.24 8.60
N ILE A 85 0.75 -5.49 8.50
CA ILE A 85 0.84 -6.28 7.25
C ILE A 85 0.05 -5.59 6.13
N GLY A 86 -1.15 -5.09 6.43
CA GLY A 86 -1.96 -4.36 5.48
C GLY A 86 -1.30 -3.07 4.98
N LEU A 87 -0.59 -2.37 5.87
CA LEU A 87 0.14 -1.16 5.52
C LEU A 87 1.35 -1.49 4.63
N ILE A 88 2.12 -2.52 4.96
CA ILE A 88 3.26 -2.99 4.15
C ILE A 88 2.79 -3.46 2.77
N GLU A 89 1.70 -4.25 2.69
CA GLU A 89 1.12 -4.67 1.41
C GLU A 89 0.71 -3.47 0.56
N ASN A 90 0.08 -2.46 1.17
CA ASN A 90 -0.30 -1.24 0.47
C ASN A 90 0.92 -0.45 -0.04
N MET A 91 2.02 -0.42 0.74
CA MET A 91 3.27 0.23 0.36
C MET A 91 4.00 -0.45 -0.82
N GLN A 92 3.70 -1.71 -1.11
CA GLN A 92 4.27 -2.45 -2.24
C GLN A 92 3.50 -2.25 -3.57
N ARG A 93 2.49 -1.37 -3.58
CA ARG A 93 1.74 -1.06 -4.81
C ARG A 93 2.52 -0.16 -5.75
N GLU A 94 2.38 -0.38 -7.04
CA GLU A 94 3.12 0.35 -8.08
C GLU A 94 2.65 1.81 -8.30
N ASN A 95 1.46 2.19 -7.83
CA ASN A 95 0.82 3.47 -8.16
C ASN A 95 0.73 4.45 -6.99
N LEU A 96 1.60 4.35 -5.99
CA LEU A 96 1.65 5.33 -4.91
C LEU A 96 2.34 6.62 -5.38
N THR A 97 1.76 7.75 -5.02
CA THR A 97 2.47 9.04 -5.14
C THR A 97 3.62 9.10 -4.14
N ALA A 98 4.61 9.95 -4.41
CA ALA A 98 5.77 10.12 -3.52
C ALA A 98 5.38 10.57 -2.10
N ILE A 99 4.29 11.32 -1.96
CA ILE A 99 3.77 11.76 -0.66
C ILE A 99 3.05 10.62 0.05
N GLU A 100 2.23 9.82 -0.66
CA GLU A 100 1.58 8.64 -0.06
C GLU A 100 2.61 7.63 0.44
N GLU A 101 3.67 7.39 -0.34
CA GLU A 101 4.78 6.52 0.07
C GLU A 101 5.49 7.09 1.31
N ALA A 102 5.78 8.39 1.34
CA ALA A 102 6.40 9.04 2.48
C ALA A 102 5.54 8.95 3.76
N LEU A 103 4.23 9.15 3.65
CA LEU A 103 3.29 9.00 4.77
C LEU A 103 3.22 7.55 5.26
N GLY A 104 3.28 6.57 4.36
CA GLY A 104 3.37 5.16 4.72
C GLY A 104 4.65 4.84 5.51
N PHE A 105 5.81 5.35 5.08
CA PHE A 105 7.07 5.21 5.82
C PHE A 105 6.99 5.86 7.21
N GLU A 106 6.47 7.09 7.28
CA GLU A 106 6.29 7.78 8.55
C GLU A 106 5.41 7.00 9.51
N ARG A 107 4.30 6.46 9.03
CA ARG A 107 3.38 5.66 9.83
C ARG A 107 4.04 4.37 10.34
N LEU A 108 4.78 3.65 9.48
CA LEU A 108 5.53 2.47 9.91
C LEU A 108 6.57 2.79 10.98
N GLN A 109 7.21 3.96 10.90
CA GLN A 109 8.15 4.39 11.94
C GLN A 109 7.45 4.75 13.27
N LYS A 110 6.36 5.51 13.21
CA LYS A 110 5.68 6.03 14.41
C LYS A 110 4.86 4.95 15.13
N ASP A 111 4.09 4.16 14.39
CA ASP A 111 3.12 3.24 14.96
C ASP A 111 3.73 1.85 15.24
N TYR A 112 4.76 1.46 14.47
CA TYR A 112 5.36 0.12 14.51
C TYR A 112 6.86 0.10 14.79
N ASN A 113 7.46 1.26 15.14
CA ASN A 113 8.87 1.41 15.51
C ASN A 113 9.88 0.93 14.44
N TYR A 114 9.52 0.99 13.17
CA TYR A 114 10.44 0.65 12.09
C TYR A 114 11.55 1.67 11.96
N THR A 115 12.80 1.19 11.82
CA THR A 115 13.91 2.05 11.42
C THR A 115 13.92 2.26 9.90
N GLN A 116 14.60 3.32 9.41
CA GLN A 116 14.78 3.50 7.97
C GLN A 116 15.50 2.33 7.31
N GLU A 117 16.36 1.65 8.05
CA GLU A 117 17.07 0.46 7.58
C GLU A 117 16.11 -0.73 7.43
N ASN A 118 15.23 -0.96 8.42
CA ASN A 118 14.21 -2.01 8.34
C ASN A 118 13.27 -1.77 7.16
N LEU A 119 12.80 -0.52 6.98
CA LEU A 119 11.94 -0.12 5.85
C LEU A 119 12.63 -0.36 4.50
N SER A 120 13.90 0.01 4.38
CA SER A 120 14.67 -0.20 3.15
C SER A 120 14.76 -1.68 2.78
N ARG A 121 14.95 -2.55 3.76
CA ARG A 121 15.05 -4.00 3.57
C ARG A 121 13.70 -4.61 3.17
N ILE A 122 12.62 -4.31 3.92
CA ILE A 122 11.29 -4.92 3.70
C ILE A 122 10.68 -4.47 2.37
N LEU A 123 10.89 -3.21 2.00
CA LEU A 123 10.30 -2.64 0.79
C LEU A 123 11.26 -2.67 -0.41
N SER A 124 12.44 -3.32 -0.27
CA SER A 124 13.44 -3.43 -1.34
C SER A 124 13.84 -2.07 -1.93
N LYS A 125 13.94 -1.04 -1.07
CA LYS A 125 14.38 0.31 -1.42
C LYS A 125 15.74 0.61 -0.80
N SER A 126 16.49 1.59 -1.33
CA SER A 126 17.69 2.04 -0.63
C SER A 126 17.33 2.88 0.62
N ARG A 127 18.21 2.85 1.64
CA ARG A 127 18.04 3.70 2.85
C ARG A 127 17.96 5.18 2.48
N ALA A 128 18.77 5.60 1.49
CA ALA A 128 18.74 6.97 0.98
C ALA A 128 17.38 7.33 0.34
N TYR A 129 16.76 6.37 -0.35
CA TYR A 129 15.42 6.54 -0.91
C TYR A 129 14.38 6.81 0.20
N VAL A 130 14.35 5.96 1.23
CA VAL A 130 13.44 6.11 2.38
C VAL A 130 13.65 7.45 3.08
N ALA A 131 14.92 7.82 3.35
CA ALA A 131 15.25 9.10 3.98
C ALA A 131 14.80 10.30 3.14
N ASN A 132 15.00 10.27 1.82
CA ASN A 132 14.59 11.33 0.92
C ASN A 132 13.05 11.44 0.82
N ALA A 133 12.34 10.33 0.80
CA ALA A 133 10.88 10.34 0.82
C ALA A 133 10.34 10.97 2.10
N LEU A 134 10.83 10.56 3.27
CA LEU A 134 10.44 11.14 4.56
C LEU A 134 10.68 12.65 4.63
N ARG A 135 11.78 13.13 4.05
CA ARG A 135 12.09 14.58 4.00
C ARG A 135 11.07 15.38 3.19
N LEU A 136 10.33 14.77 2.24
CA LEU A 136 9.27 15.46 1.50
C LEU A 136 8.14 15.95 2.41
N LEU A 137 7.90 15.26 3.53
CA LEU A 137 6.87 15.62 4.51
C LEU A 137 7.20 16.90 5.28
N SER A 138 8.46 17.36 5.27
CA SER A 138 8.84 18.64 5.87
C SER A 138 8.45 19.85 5.01
N LEU A 139 8.05 19.65 3.76
CA LEU A 139 7.57 20.70 2.89
C LEU A 139 6.18 21.19 3.33
N PRO A 140 5.85 22.49 3.11
CA PRO A 140 4.50 22.99 3.35
C PRO A 140 3.44 22.17 2.57
N HIS A 141 2.27 21.94 3.16
CA HIS A 141 1.20 21.17 2.52
C HIS A 141 0.85 21.61 1.10
N LYS A 142 0.87 22.91 0.82
CA LYS A 142 0.63 23.44 -0.53
C LYS A 142 1.68 22.98 -1.55
N VAL A 143 2.92 22.77 -1.13
CA VAL A 143 3.98 22.25 -2.01
C VAL A 143 3.82 20.72 -2.18
N GLN A 144 3.42 20.05 -1.10
CA GLN A 144 3.09 18.60 -1.19
C GLN A 144 1.91 18.35 -2.15
N SER A 145 0.87 19.20 -2.13
CA SER A 145 -0.24 19.10 -3.09
C SER A 145 0.23 19.26 -4.54
N LEU A 146 1.07 20.25 -4.83
CA LEU A 146 1.64 20.45 -6.18
C LEU A 146 2.45 19.24 -6.66
N LEU A 147 3.12 18.56 -5.73
CA LEU A 147 3.84 17.32 -6.05
C LEU A 147 2.87 16.13 -6.33
N GLN A 148 1.78 16.02 -5.57
CA GLN A 148 0.75 14.98 -5.78
C GLN A 148 -0.02 15.18 -7.08
N GLU A 149 -0.27 16.45 -7.47
CA GLU A 149 -0.92 16.82 -8.72
C GLU A 149 0.00 16.69 -9.94
N GLY A 150 1.30 16.39 -9.74
CA GLY A 150 2.27 16.22 -10.82
C GLY A 150 2.80 17.54 -11.39
N GLU A 151 2.45 18.68 -10.82
CA GLU A 151 2.95 20.02 -11.21
C GLU A 151 4.44 20.18 -10.89
N LEU A 152 4.92 19.45 -9.88
CA LEU A 152 6.32 19.38 -9.47
C LEU A 152 6.82 17.94 -9.54
N SER A 153 8.06 17.73 -9.97
CA SER A 153 8.73 16.45 -9.83
C SER A 153 9.30 16.27 -8.42
N VAL A 154 9.56 15.01 -8.03
CA VAL A 154 10.27 14.69 -6.78
C VAL A 154 11.63 15.39 -6.69
N GLY A 155 12.32 15.55 -7.82
CA GLY A 155 13.58 16.29 -7.89
C GLY A 155 13.43 17.76 -7.51
N HIS A 156 12.40 18.44 -8.03
CA HIS A 156 12.07 19.83 -7.62
C HIS A 156 11.74 19.89 -6.14
N ALA A 157 10.87 19.01 -5.65
CA ALA A 157 10.49 18.99 -4.24
C ALA A 157 11.71 18.83 -3.31
N ARG A 158 12.65 17.93 -3.66
CA ARG A 158 13.88 17.75 -2.88
C ARG A 158 14.76 19.01 -2.83
N ALA A 159 14.87 19.75 -3.95
CA ALA A 159 15.62 21.01 -3.98
C ALA A 159 14.95 22.10 -3.12
N LEU A 160 13.63 22.07 -3.00
CA LEU A 160 12.86 23.05 -2.23
C LEU A 160 12.98 22.86 -0.70
N ILE A 161 13.34 21.66 -0.21
CA ILE A 161 13.40 21.36 1.24
C ILE A 161 14.33 22.29 2.00
N VAL A 162 15.42 22.74 1.38
CA VAL A 162 16.46 23.57 2.02
C VAL A 162 16.17 25.06 1.94
N LEU A 163 15.11 25.47 1.27
CA LEU A 163 14.78 26.87 1.05
C LEU A 163 13.92 27.45 2.19
N LYS A 164 14.10 28.72 2.46
CA LYS A 164 13.29 29.43 3.48
C LYS A 164 11.83 29.63 3.05
N ASP A 165 11.59 29.83 1.75
CA ASP A 165 10.25 29.99 1.17
C ASP A 165 10.07 29.04 -0.02
N PRO A 166 9.84 27.75 0.27
CA PRO A 166 9.69 26.73 -0.76
C PRO A 166 8.43 26.93 -1.63
N LEU A 167 7.37 27.55 -1.10
CA LEU A 167 6.13 27.74 -1.86
C LEU A 167 6.25 28.78 -2.96
N SER A 168 6.85 29.92 -2.68
CA SER A 168 7.06 30.97 -3.69
C SER A 168 7.98 30.48 -4.80
N VAL A 169 9.06 29.77 -4.44
CA VAL A 169 9.99 29.19 -5.42
C VAL A 169 9.30 28.08 -6.24
N ALA A 170 8.49 27.23 -5.62
CA ALA A 170 7.70 26.22 -6.33
C ALA A 170 6.81 26.83 -7.41
N LYS A 171 6.02 27.85 -7.05
CA LYS A 171 5.15 28.57 -7.99
C LYS A 171 5.92 29.23 -9.13
N TYR A 172 7.08 29.80 -8.81
CA TYR A 172 7.95 30.39 -9.81
C TYR A 172 8.51 29.35 -10.77
N ALA A 173 9.00 28.22 -10.25
CA ALA A 173 9.52 27.12 -11.04
C ALA A 173 8.48 26.55 -12.01
N ILE A 174 7.23 26.34 -11.55
CA ILE A 174 6.12 25.88 -12.38
C ILE A 174 5.82 26.90 -13.49
N LYS A 175 5.65 28.19 -13.13
CA LYS A 175 5.36 29.26 -14.08
C LYS A 175 6.42 29.40 -15.17
N LYS A 176 7.68 29.18 -14.84
CA LYS A 176 8.82 29.31 -15.76
C LYS A 176 9.22 27.97 -16.40
N ARG A 177 8.55 26.87 -16.08
CA ARG A 177 8.90 25.51 -16.53
C ARG A 177 10.38 25.19 -16.32
N MET A 178 10.89 25.55 -15.14
CA MET A 178 12.31 25.36 -14.81
C MET A 178 12.66 23.88 -14.69
N SER A 179 13.89 23.55 -15.03
CA SER A 179 14.45 22.22 -14.71
C SER A 179 15.00 22.22 -13.27
N VAL A 180 15.23 21.00 -12.73
CA VAL A 180 15.83 20.84 -11.40
C VAL A 180 17.27 21.33 -11.31
N ARG A 181 17.97 21.45 -12.46
CA ARG A 181 19.37 21.88 -12.58
C ARG A 181 19.46 23.35 -12.97
#